data_485092160e187cedd97e98ce087bac10
#
_entry.id   485092160e187cedd97e98ce087bac10
#
_cell.length_a   1.000
_cell.length_b   1.000
_cell.length_c   1.000
_cell.angle_alpha   90.00
_cell.angle_beta   90.00
_cell.angle_gamma   90.00
#
_symmetry.space_group_name_H-M   'P 1'
#
loop_
_entity.id
_entity.type
_entity.pdbx_description
1 polymer ?
#
loop_
_entity_poly.entity_id
_entity_poly.type
_entity_poly.pdbx_seq_one_letter_code
_entity_poly.pdbx_strand_id
1 'polypeptide(L)'
;MITQIQLRKHTKEILCKKIQGGFHHMYLYSNDRIGFAVTLLPNSLDEFVSWCRTAEVSGFNAVGIGDSQSLYRETFLASALALQNTSDIKVGPRVINPITRHPAVSASGVLTLEEIAPGRALLGIGTGDSSVHNAGVKPANMARTKDYTIAIKELLTEGETIYQGETARLTWGKADIPVYVAASGPKTLELAGEVADGVIIQTGLLPEVVEDALNCIKRGAERAGRDFNKIDKTWFPWVNVAANKEEAIENILHSLASGAKHLGRFTTKGKHIPESMVPLIEKVYAEYKFEQHQIPGNDNGKLIKKLGLAEYLADRFAIVGNSKDCARKVAEAAEAGARHFWMSVHFPDKEDFMREWNEKVIKTVN
;
A
#
# COMPACT_ATOMS: atom_id res chain seq x y z
N MET A 1 -1.40 44.15 7.23
CA MET A 1 -2.52 43.27 7.60
C MET A 1 -3.22 42.86 6.31
N ILE A 2 -2.89 41.70 5.76
CA ILE A 2 -3.54 41.18 4.54
C ILE A 2 -4.88 40.60 4.98
N THR A 3 -5.99 41.08 4.41
CA THR A 3 -7.32 40.65 4.80
C THR A 3 -7.59 39.21 4.35
N GLN A 4 -8.36 38.45 5.13
CA GLN A 4 -8.78 37.06 4.78
C GLN A 4 -9.37 36.93 3.36
N ILE A 5 -9.91 38.00 2.80
CA ILE A 5 -10.43 38.06 1.42
C ILE A 5 -9.30 38.04 0.38
N GLN A 6 -8.17 38.67 0.68
CA GLN A 6 -7.00 38.65 -0.22
C GLN A 6 -6.29 37.27 -0.21
N LEU A 7 -6.21 36.60 0.94
CA LEU A 7 -5.73 35.23 1.01
C LEU A 7 -6.63 34.26 0.22
N ARG A 8 -7.94 34.36 0.33
CA ARG A 8 -8.89 33.52 -0.44
C ARG A 8 -8.82 33.78 -1.96
N LYS A 9 -8.59 35.01 -2.40
CA LYS A 9 -8.39 35.32 -3.83
C LYS A 9 -7.07 34.73 -4.35
N HIS A 10 -6.00 34.87 -3.59
CA HIS A 10 -4.69 34.36 -3.98
C HIS A 10 -4.67 32.81 -4.05
N THR A 11 -5.32 32.15 -3.09
CA THR A 11 -5.50 30.68 -3.10
C THR A 11 -6.35 30.22 -4.29
N LYS A 12 -7.43 30.95 -4.65
CA LYS A 12 -8.25 30.64 -5.84
C LYS A 12 -7.48 30.87 -7.15
N GLU A 13 -6.65 31.88 -7.27
CA GLU A 13 -5.84 32.12 -8.48
C GLU A 13 -4.72 31.08 -8.65
N ILE A 14 -4.12 30.60 -7.55
CA ILE A 14 -3.15 29.51 -7.57
C ILE A 14 -3.84 28.20 -7.95
N LEU A 15 -5.02 27.93 -7.42
CA LEU A 15 -5.85 26.76 -7.77
C LEU A 15 -6.27 26.80 -9.25
N CYS A 16 -6.75 27.94 -9.76
CA CYS A 16 -7.15 28.10 -11.16
C CYS A 16 -5.97 27.94 -12.14
N LYS A 17 -4.78 28.43 -11.81
CA LYS A 17 -3.59 28.27 -12.67
C LYS A 17 -3.06 26.84 -12.70
N LYS A 18 -3.21 26.06 -11.59
CA LYS A 18 -2.88 24.62 -11.58
C LYS A 18 -3.89 23.76 -12.34
N ILE A 19 -5.15 24.18 -12.42
CA ILE A 19 -6.21 23.45 -13.16
C ILE A 19 -6.10 23.65 -14.69
N GLN A 20 -5.45 24.71 -15.16
CA GLN A 20 -5.25 24.97 -16.61
C GLN A 20 -3.97 24.36 -17.22
N GLY A 21 -3.03 23.88 -16.38
CA GLY A 21 -1.95 23.00 -16.83
C GLY A 21 -2.47 21.57 -16.83
N GLY A 22 -2.49 20.92 -18.01
CA GLY A 22 -3.01 19.56 -18.17
C GLY A 22 -2.62 18.64 -17.01
N PHE A 23 -3.57 17.83 -16.55
CA PHE A 23 -3.40 16.89 -15.45
C PHE A 23 -2.20 15.97 -15.73
N HIS A 24 -1.05 16.31 -15.16
CA HIS A 24 0.10 15.44 -15.14
C HIS A 24 -0.01 14.58 -13.88
N HIS A 25 -0.36 13.34 -14.07
CA HIS A 25 -0.29 12.31 -13.04
C HIS A 25 1.12 12.31 -12.44
N MET A 26 1.25 12.84 -11.23
CA MET A 26 2.54 12.94 -10.59
C MET A 26 2.81 11.60 -9.90
N TYR A 27 3.67 10.78 -10.51
CA TYR A 27 4.10 9.50 -9.94
C TYR A 27 4.51 9.65 -8.47
N LEU A 28 4.22 8.62 -7.68
CA LEU A 28 4.62 8.60 -6.27
C LEU A 28 6.14 8.63 -6.13
N TYR A 29 6.85 8.07 -7.11
CA TYR A 29 8.31 7.96 -7.10
C TYR A 29 8.92 8.56 -8.36
N SER A 30 10.17 9.08 -8.26
CA SER A 30 10.96 9.44 -9.43
C SER A 30 11.55 8.18 -10.07
N ASN A 31 11.63 8.14 -11.41
CA ASN A 31 12.16 6.97 -12.13
C ASN A 31 13.65 6.69 -11.88
N ASP A 32 14.41 7.69 -11.42
CA ASP A 32 15.87 7.61 -11.30
C ASP A 32 16.34 7.11 -9.93
N ARG A 33 15.45 7.04 -8.92
CA ARG A 33 15.77 6.68 -7.54
C ARG A 33 14.99 5.48 -7.07
N ILE A 34 15.55 4.77 -6.09
CA ILE A 34 14.81 3.76 -5.33
C ILE A 34 13.89 4.50 -4.35
N GLY A 35 12.59 4.27 -4.46
CA GLY A 35 11.58 4.97 -3.68
C GLY A 35 11.11 4.15 -2.48
N PHE A 36 10.77 4.86 -1.39
CA PHE A 36 10.32 4.25 -0.15
C PHE A 36 9.05 4.94 0.38
N ALA A 37 8.08 4.13 0.78
CA ALA A 37 6.89 4.56 1.48
C ALA A 37 6.64 3.65 2.69
N VAL A 38 5.89 4.13 3.67
CA VAL A 38 5.56 3.35 4.88
C VAL A 38 4.06 3.20 5.04
N THR A 39 3.64 2.06 5.61
CA THR A 39 2.29 1.88 6.14
C THR A 39 2.34 2.08 7.64
N LEU A 40 1.55 3.02 8.13
CA LEU A 40 1.38 3.30 9.54
C LEU A 40 -0.06 2.99 9.97
N LEU A 41 -0.19 2.45 11.19
CA LEU A 41 -1.48 2.06 11.76
C LEU A 41 -1.86 3.07 12.84
N PRO A 42 -3.01 3.78 12.72
CA PRO A 42 -3.39 4.83 13.67
C PRO A 42 -3.96 4.24 14.97
N ASN A 43 -3.09 3.62 15.78
CA ASN A 43 -3.44 3.06 17.09
C ASN A 43 -3.62 4.13 18.17
N SER A 44 -2.87 5.24 18.07
CA SER A 44 -2.98 6.47 18.85
C SER A 44 -2.83 7.64 17.88
N LEU A 45 -3.70 8.64 17.94
CA LEU A 45 -3.66 9.75 16.98
C LEU A 45 -2.48 10.69 17.24
N ASP A 46 -2.11 10.91 18.49
CA ASP A 46 -0.97 11.78 18.84
C ASP A 46 0.35 11.19 18.36
N GLU A 47 0.61 9.92 18.67
CA GLU A 47 1.79 9.21 18.18
C GLU A 47 1.80 9.09 16.66
N PHE A 48 0.63 8.85 16.06
CA PHE A 48 0.48 8.72 14.62
C PHE A 48 0.94 9.97 13.87
N VAL A 49 0.60 11.16 14.37
CA VAL A 49 1.06 12.44 13.81
C VAL A 49 2.58 12.56 13.88
N SER A 50 3.18 12.19 15.01
CA SER A 50 4.63 12.18 15.18
C SER A 50 5.31 11.23 14.16
N TRP A 51 4.75 10.03 13.98
CA TRP A 51 5.27 9.07 13.00
C TRP A 51 5.18 9.60 11.57
N CYS A 52 4.09 10.28 11.20
CA CYS A 52 3.95 10.88 9.86
C CYS A 52 4.99 11.98 9.60
N ARG A 53 5.24 12.83 10.59
CA ARG A 53 6.29 13.85 10.51
C ARG A 53 7.68 13.23 10.41
N THR A 54 7.94 12.18 11.19
CA THR A 54 9.23 11.46 11.13
C THR A 54 9.40 10.78 9.77
N ALA A 55 8.36 10.19 9.18
CA ALA A 55 8.42 9.63 7.82
C ALA A 55 8.81 10.70 6.79
N GLU A 56 8.19 11.88 6.85
CA GLU A 56 8.49 13.00 5.95
C GLU A 56 9.96 13.44 6.05
N VAL A 57 10.45 13.75 7.24
CA VAL A 57 11.84 14.21 7.43
C VAL A 57 12.87 13.10 7.20
N SER A 58 12.46 11.84 7.25
CA SER A 58 13.28 10.67 6.92
C SER A 58 13.27 10.33 5.42
N GLY A 59 12.70 11.18 4.56
CA GLY A 59 12.80 11.06 3.10
C GLY A 59 11.90 9.98 2.49
N PHE A 60 10.83 9.56 3.19
CA PHE A 60 9.83 8.68 2.61
C PHE A 60 8.92 9.45 1.64
N ASN A 61 8.52 8.79 0.56
CA ASN A 61 7.68 9.38 -0.48
C ASN A 61 6.20 9.45 -0.09
N ALA A 62 5.73 8.48 0.72
CA ALA A 62 4.34 8.43 1.15
C ALA A 62 4.14 7.72 2.49
N VAL A 63 3.03 8.07 3.14
CA VAL A 63 2.44 7.34 4.27
C VAL A 63 1.11 6.74 3.81
N GLY A 64 1.02 5.42 3.83
CA GLY A 64 -0.24 4.70 3.65
C GLY A 64 -0.87 4.38 5.00
N ILE A 65 -2.18 4.54 5.11
CA ILE A 65 -2.90 4.34 6.37
C ILE A 65 -3.79 3.11 6.26
N GLY A 66 -3.59 2.16 7.18
CA GLY A 66 -4.39 0.93 7.21
C GLY A 66 -5.88 1.20 7.46
N ASP A 67 -6.74 0.52 6.70
CA ASP A 67 -8.19 0.58 6.86
C ASP A 67 -8.73 -0.74 7.43
N SER A 68 -8.87 -0.79 8.75
CA SER A 68 -9.51 -1.90 9.45
C SER A 68 -10.22 -1.35 10.69
N GLN A 69 -11.48 -0.99 10.53
CA GLN A 69 -12.31 -0.27 11.51
C GLN A 69 -12.40 -0.97 12.88
N SER A 70 -12.18 -2.29 12.92
CA SER A 70 -12.20 -3.06 14.17
C SER A 70 -10.84 -3.07 14.92
N LEU A 71 -9.77 -2.62 14.26
CA LEU A 71 -8.40 -2.67 14.78
C LEU A 71 -7.77 -1.28 14.96
N TYR A 72 -8.10 -0.32 14.08
CA TYR A 72 -7.45 1.00 14.00
C TYR A 72 -8.49 2.12 13.92
N ARG A 73 -8.06 3.37 14.13
CA ARG A 73 -8.89 4.56 13.90
C ARG A 73 -9.22 4.70 12.42
N GLU A 74 -10.27 5.45 12.12
CA GLU A 74 -10.80 5.60 10.76
C GLU A 74 -9.76 6.21 9.82
N THR A 75 -9.59 5.60 8.65
CA THR A 75 -8.47 5.84 7.74
C THR A 75 -8.50 7.23 7.07
N PHE A 76 -9.67 7.75 6.68
CA PHE A 76 -9.78 9.08 6.05
C PHE A 76 -9.57 10.20 7.07
N LEU A 77 -10.08 10.05 8.30
CA LEU A 77 -9.84 11.01 9.38
C LEU A 77 -8.35 11.04 9.76
N ALA A 78 -7.73 9.88 9.89
CA ALA A 78 -6.29 9.80 10.14
C ALA A 78 -5.48 10.38 8.98
N SER A 79 -5.89 10.16 7.73
CA SER A 79 -5.24 10.75 6.54
C SER A 79 -5.33 12.27 6.54
N ALA A 80 -6.50 12.83 6.85
CA ALA A 80 -6.68 14.28 6.96
C ALA A 80 -5.77 14.88 8.03
N LEU A 81 -5.70 14.24 9.19
CA LEU A 81 -4.83 14.67 10.29
C LEU A 81 -3.35 14.63 9.89
N ALA A 82 -2.89 13.58 9.20
CA ALA A 82 -1.54 13.47 8.70
C ALA A 82 -1.22 14.56 7.66
N LEU A 83 -2.10 14.79 6.69
CA LEU A 83 -1.95 15.82 5.66
C LEU A 83 -1.86 17.22 6.22
N GLN A 84 -2.63 17.54 7.28
CA GLN A 84 -2.57 18.83 7.97
C GLN A 84 -1.29 19.03 8.79
N ASN A 85 -0.61 17.95 9.16
CA ASN A 85 0.57 17.98 10.02
C ASN A 85 1.89 17.67 9.29
N THR A 86 1.86 17.55 7.96
CA THR A 86 3.00 17.35 7.06
C THR A 86 2.91 18.34 5.90
N SER A 87 4.01 18.53 5.14
CA SER A 87 4.13 19.57 4.11
C SER A 87 4.22 19.01 2.68
N ASP A 88 4.95 17.92 2.48
CA ASP A 88 5.32 17.41 1.14
C ASP A 88 4.94 15.94 0.93
N ILE A 89 5.00 15.10 1.97
CA ILE A 89 4.77 13.67 1.87
C ILE A 89 3.33 13.37 1.40
N LYS A 90 3.18 12.40 0.50
CA LYS A 90 1.86 11.94 0.05
C LYS A 90 1.22 11.05 1.11
N VAL A 91 -0.09 11.17 1.27
CA VAL A 91 -0.82 10.42 2.31
C VAL A 91 -2.16 9.93 1.77
N GLY A 92 -2.57 8.74 2.19
CA GLY A 92 -3.92 8.26 1.94
C GLY A 92 -4.19 6.86 2.44
N PRO A 93 -5.44 6.40 2.34
CA PRO A 93 -5.81 5.04 2.72
C PRO A 93 -5.04 3.97 1.94
N ARG A 94 -4.52 2.97 2.68
CA ARG A 94 -3.83 1.82 2.10
C ARG A 94 -4.12 0.56 2.89
N VAL A 95 -5.13 -0.23 2.51
CA VAL A 95 -6.06 -0.08 1.40
C VAL A 95 -7.50 -0.14 1.90
N ILE A 96 -8.40 0.64 1.25
CA ILE A 96 -9.85 0.46 1.42
C ILE A 96 -10.35 -0.74 0.62
N ASN A 97 -11.64 -1.05 0.70
CA ASN A 97 -12.22 -2.19 0.00
C ASN A 97 -13.65 -1.91 -0.50
N PRO A 98 -14.14 -2.67 -1.52
CA PRO A 98 -15.46 -2.49 -2.11
C PRO A 98 -16.65 -2.94 -1.24
N ILE A 99 -16.40 -3.49 -0.05
CA ILE A 99 -17.44 -4.08 0.79
C ILE A 99 -17.93 -3.10 1.86
N THR A 100 -17.00 -2.41 2.51
CA THR A 100 -17.31 -1.55 3.66
C THR A 100 -17.72 -0.13 3.26
N ARG A 101 -17.47 0.28 2.01
CA ARG A 101 -17.83 1.63 1.51
C ARG A 101 -18.34 1.59 0.07
N HIS A 102 -19.32 2.43 -0.25
CA HIS A 102 -19.73 2.70 -1.63
C HIS A 102 -18.66 3.52 -2.37
N PRO A 103 -18.41 3.36 -3.69
CA PRO A 103 -17.38 4.10 -4.42
C PRO A 103 -17.56 5.62 -4.33
N ALA A 104 -18.78 6.14 -4.34
CA ALA A 104 -19.05 7.58 -4.19
C ALA A 104 -18.60 8.10 -2.81
N VAL A 105 -18.75 7.33 -1.74
CA VAL A 105 -18.28 7.71 -0.40
C VAL A 105 -16.76 7.76 -0.36
N SER A 106 -16.09 6.79 -0.96
CA SER A 106 -14.63 6.75 -1.03
C SER A 106 -14.05 7.83 -1.93
N ALA A 107 -14.67 8.08 -3.09
CA ALA A 107 -14.27 9.16 -3.98
C ALA A 107 -14.42 10.54 -3.30
N SER A 108 -15.56 10.78 -2.60
CA SER A 108 -15.74 12.00 -1.81
C SER A 108 -14.70 12.14 -0.71
N GLY A 109 -14.38 11.05 0.01
CA GLY A 109 -13.36 11.05 1.05
C GLY A 109 -11.98 11.44 0.53
N VAL A 110 -11.50 10.79 -0.54
CA VAL A 110 -10.17 11.10 -1.08
C VAL A 110 -10.11 12.45 -1.78
N LEU A 111 -11.19 12.91 -2.41
CA LEU A 111 -11.26 14.25 -2.97
C LEU A 111 -11.23 15.34 -1.88
N THR A 112 -11.80 15.07 -0.70
CA THR A 112 -11.66 15.95 0.48
C THR A 112 -10.22 16.01 0.97
N LEU A 113 -9.48 14.87 0.95
CA LEU A 113 -8.06 14.86 1.28
C LEU A 113 -7.24 15.68 0.28
N GLU A 114 -7.57 15.61 -0.99
CA GLU A 114 -6.92 16.40 -2.04
C GLU A 114 -7.19 17.91 -1.88
N GLU A 115 -8.40 18.30 -1.43
CA GLU A 115 -8.72 19.71 -1.11
C GLU A 115 -7.91 20.21 0.10
N ILE A 116 -7.71 19.36 1.12
CA ILE A 116 -6.86 19.68 2.29
C ILE A 116 -5.41 19.89 1.89
N ALA A 117 -4.89 19.05 1.01
CA ALA A 117 -3.48 19.06 0.62
C ALA A 117 -3.32 18.72 -0.88
N PRO A 118 -3.47 19.72 -1.77
CA PRO A 118 -3.45 19.52 -3.21
C PRO A 118 -2.18 18.83 -3.73
N GLY A 119 -2.35 17.76 -4.51
CA GLY A 119 -1.27 16.95 -5.10
C GLY A 119 -0.66 15.94 -4.14
N ARG A 120 -1.20 15.79 -2.91
CA ARG A 120 -0.65 14.88 -1.91
C ARG A 120 -1.57 13.71 -1.52
N ALA A 121 -2.82 13.72 -1.95
CA ALA A 121 -3.72 12.60 -1.70
C ALA A 121 -3.41 11.40 -2.61
N LEU A 122 -3.63 10.21 -2.10
CA LEU A 122 -3.60 8.95 -2.84
C LEU A 122 -4.66 7.98 -2.30
N LEU A 123 -5.01 6.97 -3.07
CA LEU A 123 -5.97 5.96 -2.66
C LEU A 123 -5.51 4.56 -3.02
N GLY A 124 -5.38 3.68 -2.04
CA GLY A 124 -5.16 2.26 -2.24
C GLY A 124 -6.47 1.45 -2.09
N ILE A 125 -6.68 0.48 -2.98
CA ILE A 125 -7.85 -0.41 -3.01
C ILE A 125 -7.39 -1.86 -2.94
N GLY A 126 -8.02 -2.66 -2.09
CA GLY A 126 -7.85 -4.11 -2.02
C GLY A 126 -9.20 -4.83 -2.04
N THR A 127 -9.18 -6.15 -2.10
CA THR A 127 -10.41 -6.95 -2.06
C THR A 127 -11.10 -6.99 -0.69
N GLY A 128 -10.43 -6.50 0.34
CA GLY A 128 -10.81 -6.65 1.75
C GLY A 128 -10.10 -7.83 2.43
N ASP A 129 -9.67 -7.62 3.66
CA ASP A 129 -9.02 -8.63 4.52
C ASP A 129 -9.55 -8.50 5.96
N SER A 130 -8.74 -8.07 6.94
CA SER A 130 -9.17 -7.94 8.34
C SER A 130 -10.41 -7.06 8.53
N SER A 131 -10.55 -5.99 7.75
CA SER A 131 -11.72 -5.11 7.80
C SER A 131 -13.05 -5.82 7.50
N VAL A 132 -13.05 -6.73 6.52
CA VAL A 132 -14.27 -7.45 6.12
C VAL A 132 -14.49 -8.69 6.99
N HIS A 133 -13.44 -9.43 7.33
CA HIS A 133 -13.57 -10.60 8.21
C HIS A 133 -14.03 -10.21 9.62
N ASN A 134 -13.50 -9.14 10.19
CA ASN A 134 -13.92 -8.64 11.51
C ASN A 134 -15.32 -7.99 11.48
N ALA A 135 -15.84 -7.63 10.30
CA ALA A 135 -17.24 -7.21 10.12
C ALA A 135 -18.19 -8.38 9.82
N GLY A 136 -17.70 -9.62 9.83
CA GLY A 136 -18.51 -10.81 9.57
C GLY A 136 -18.94 -11.00 8.11
N VAL A 137 -18.26 -10.34 7.17
CA VAL A 137 -18.60 -10.41 5.74
C VAL A 137 -17.42 -10.94 4.91
N LYS A 138 -17.70 -11.30 3.65
CA LYS A 138 -16.69 -11.87 2.76
C LYS A 138 -15.99 -10.78 1.94
N PRO A 139 -14.71 -10.97 1.59
CA PRO A 139 -14.00 -10.10 0.65
C PRO A 139 -14.69 -10.02 -0.72
N ALA A 140 -14.45 -8.90 -1.41
CA ALA A 140 -14.90 -8.71 -2.77
C ALA A 140 -14.24 -9.72 -3.73
N ASN A 141 -14.98 -10.14 -4.75
CA ASN A 141 -14.40 -10.83 -5.89
C ASN A 141 -13.69 -9.85 -6.84
N MET A 142 -13.00 -10.38 -7.83
CA MET A 142 -12.22 -9.57 -8.78
C MET A 142 -13.09 -8.62 -9.62
N ALA A 143 -14.26 -9.09 -10.09
CA ALA A 143 -15.16 -8.25 -10.88
C ALA A 143 -15.61 -7.02 -10.07
N ARG A 144 -16.09 -7.23 -8.83
CA ARG A 144 -16.50 -6.14 -7.95
C ARG A 144 -15.34 -5.18 -7.63
N THR A 145 -14.12 -5.71 -7.44
CA THR A 145 -12.93 -4.87 -7.19
C THR A 145 -12.59 -4.02 -8.42
N LYS A 146 -12.69 -4.59 -9.62
CA LYS A 146 -12.50 -3.88 -10.89
C LYS A 146 -13.52 -2.75 -11.05
N ASP A 147 -14.81 -3.08 -10.96
CA ASP A 147 -15.90 -2.12 -11.12
C ASP A 147 -15.83 -0.99 -10.09
N TYR A 148 -15.47 -1.32 -8.85
CA TYR A 148 -15.28 -0.33 -7.79
C TYR A 148 -14.12 0.63 -8.09
N THR A 149 -13.00 0.10 -8.59
CA THR A 149 -11.83 0.92 -8.96
C THR A 149 -12.16 1.85 -10.11
N ILE A 150 -12.82 1.34 -11.16
CA ILE A 150 -13.27 2.15 -12.31
C ILE A 150 -14.23 3.24 -11.85
N ALA A 151 -15.25 2.87 -11.07
CA ALA A 151 -16.25 3.81 -10.58
C ALA A 151 -15.65 4.96 -9.76
N ILE A 152 -14.66 4.68 -8.91
CA ILE A 152 -13.95 5.74 -8.17
C ILE A 152 -13.20 6.66 -9.14
N LYS A 153 -12.47 6.13 -10.11
CA LYS A 153 -11.71 6.93 -11.08
C LYS A 153 -12.65 7.82 -11.91
N GLU A 154 -13.75 7.27 -12.40
CA GLU A 154 -14.77 8.05 -13.15
C GLU A 154 -15.39 9.14 -12.28
N LEU A 155 -15.74 8.85 -11.02
CA LEU A 155 -16.25 9.86 -10.09
C LEU A 155 -15.25 10.99 -9.86
N LEU A 156 -13.97 10.69 -9.75
CA LEU A 156 -12.91 11.68 -9.53
C LEU A 156 -12.63 12.52 -10.77
N THR A 157 -12.75 11.96 -11.99
CA THR A 157 -12.41 12.67 -13.23
C THR A 157 -13.63 13.20 -13.96
N GLU A 158 -14.71 12.43 -14.03
CA GLU A 158 -15.94 12.80 -14.77
C GLU A 158 -17.03 13.37 -13.85
N GLY A 159 -17.02 12.99 -12.57
CA GLY A 159 -18.04 13.38 -11.59
C GLY A 159 -19.30 12.51 -11.63
N GLU A 160 -19.35 11.50 -12.49
CA GLU A 160 -20.47 10.57 -12.61
C GLU A 160 -19.97 9.19 -13.04
N THR A 161 -20.64 8.13 -12.59
CA THR A 161 -20.37 6.73 -12.99
C THR A 161 -21.65 5.91 -12.90
N ILE A 162 -21.65 4.73 -13.56
CA ILE A 162 -22.66 3.69 -13.34
C ILE A 162 -22.03 2.60 -12.48
N TYR A 163 -22.54 2.38 -11.29
CA TYR A 163 -22.08 1.35 -10.39
C TYR A 163 -23.22 0.44 -9.96
N GLN A 164 -23.10 -0.86 -10.21
CA GLN A 164 -24.14 -1.89 -9.93
C GLN A 164 -25.50 -1.58 -10.59
N GLY A 165 -25.48 -0.95 -11.77
CA GLY A 165 -26.70 -0.61 -12.54
C GLY A 165 -27.31 0.77 -12.18
N GLU A 166 -26.80 1.45 -11.17
CA GLU A 166 -27.31 2.73 -10.70
C GLU A 166 -26.30 3.85 -10.97
N THR A 167 -26.82 5.06 -11.24
CA THR A 167 -25.97 6.23 -11.46
C THR A 167 -25.52 6.82 -10.13
N ALA A 168 -24.22 6.90 -9.91
CA ALA A 168 -23.61 7.60 -8.79
C ALA A 168 -22.97 8.93 -9.25
N ARG A 169 -23.07 9.98 -8.44
CA ARG A 169 -22.57 11.34 -8.77
C ARG A 169 -21.71 11.92 -7.67
N LEU A 170 -20.69 12.69 -8.09
CA LEU A 170 -19.85 13.52 -7.24
C LEU A 170 -19.78 14.92 -7.88
N THR A 171 -20.58 15.87 -7.39
CA THR A 171 -20.88 17.12 -8.11
C THR A 171 -20.07 18.33 -7.62
N TRP A 172 -19.33 18.20 -6.52
CA TRP A 172 -18.68 19.35 -5.87
C TRP A 172 -17.20 19.55 -6.24
N GLY A 173 -16.58 18.59 -6.95
CA GLY A 173 -15.20 18.72 -7.37
C GLY A 173 -14.73 17.54 -8.22
N LYS A 174 -13.57 17.73 -8.85
CA LYS A 174 -12.85 16.72 -9.65
C LYS A 174 -11.35 16.87 -9.41
N ALA A 175 -10.62 15.77 -9.41
CA ALA A 175 -9.16 15.77 -9.34
C ALA A 175 -8.57 14.48 -9.92
N ASP A 176 -7.36 14.57 -10.43
CA ASP A 176 -6.57 13.41 -10.86
C ASP A 176 -5.77 12.88 -9.67
N ILE A 177 -6.39 11.98 -8.90
CA ILE A 177 -5.80 11.37 -7.70
C ILE A 177 -5.34 9.96 -8.04
N PRO A 178 -4.07 9.57 -7.77
CA PRO A 178 -3.58 8.25 -8.09
C PRO A 178 -4.31 7.15 -7.29
N VAL A 179 -4.84 6.17 -8.01
CA VAL A 179 -5.54 5.01 -7.44
C VAL A 179 -4.69 3.75 -7.61
N TYR A 180 -4.28 3.18 -6.49
CA TYR A 180 -3.48 1.97 -6.42
C TYR A 180 -4.36 0.75 -6.14
N VAL A 181 -4.02 -0.39 -6.75
CA VAL A 181 -4.66 -1.68 -6.43
C VAL A 181 -3.65 -2.63 -5.80
N ALA A 182 -4.00 -3.21 -4.64
CA ALA A 182 -3.19 -4.22 -3.99
C ALA A 182 -3.41 -5.60 -4.62
N ALA A 183 -2.32 -6.25 -4.99
CA ALA A 183 -2.33 -7.51 -5.70
C ALA A 183 -1.35 -8.53 -5.10
N SER A 184 -1.83 -9.75 -4.84
CA SER A 184 -1.04 -10.85 -4.25
C SER A 184 -1.04 -12.13 -5.10
N GLY A 185 -1.50 -12.06 -6.34
CA GLY A 185 -1.51 -13.20 -7.26
C GLY A 185 -1.71 -12.78 -8.72
N PRO A 186 -1.48 -13.70 -9.68
CA PRO A 186 -1.42 -13.38 -11.11
C PRO A 186 -2.64 -12.62 -11.64
N LYS A 187 -3.85 -13.12 -11.33
CA LYS A 187 -5.09 -12.50 -11.82
C LYS A 187 -5.33 -11.10 -11.25
N THR A 188 -4.97 -10.84 -9.99
CA THR A 188 -5.12 -9.50 -9.39
C THR A 188 -4.05 -8.54 -9.89
N LEU A 189 -2.85 -9.02 -10.22
CA LEU A 189 -1.81 -8.24 -10.89
C LEU A 189 -2.25 -7.82 -12.30
N GLU A 190 -2.82 -8.74 -13.08
CA GLU A 190 -3.38 -8.40 -14.40
C GLU A 190 -4.52 -7.39 -14.30
N LEU A 191 -5.46 -7.59 -13.36
CA LEU A 191 -6.54 -6.62 -13.10
C LEU A 191 -5.98 -5.23 -12.75
N ALA A 192 -4.99 -5.17 -11.87
CA ALA A 192 -4.37 -3.90 -11.50
C ALA A 192 -3.72 -3.21 -12.73
N GLY A 193 -3.05 -3.97 -13.59
CA GLY A 193 -2.53 -3.47 -14.87
C GLY A 193 -3.61 -2.88 -15.79
N GLU A 194 -4.83 -3.47 -15.79
CA GLU A 194 -5.94 -2.98 -16.60
C GLU A 194 -6.50 -1.64 -16.12
N VAL A 195 -6.60 -1.40 -14.80
CA VAL A 195 -7.43 -0.29 -14.30
C VAL A 195 -6.72 0.70 -13.37
N ALA A 196 -5.63 0.30 -12.68
CA ALA A 196 -5.02 1.09 -11.63
C ALA A 196 -3.93 2.05 -12.16
N ASP A 197 -3.67 3.14 -11.44
CA ASP A 197 -2.55 4.05 -11.72
C ASP A 197 -1.27 3.52 -11.09
N GLY A 198 -1.41 2.71 -10.04
CA GLY A 198 -0.30 1.99 -9.44
C GLY A 198 -0.71 0.64 -8.88
N VAL A 199 0.28 -0.22 -8.67
CA VAL A 199 0.09 -1.57 -8.12
C VAL A 199 0.90 -1.74 -6.86
N ILE A 200 0.23 -2.13 -5.76
CA ILE A 200 0.88 -2.55 -4.52
C ILE A 200 1.07 -4.06 -4.59
N ILE A 201 2.31 -4.49 -4.84
CA ILE A 201 2.66 -5.86 -5.17
C ILE A 201 3.05 -6.62 -3.91
N GLN A 202 2.29 -7.65 -3.55
CA GLN A 202 2.52 -8.49 -2.37
C GLN A 202 2.80 -9.96 -2.77
N THR A 203 3.68 -10.16 -3.73
CA THR A 203 4.06 -11.52 -4.19
C THR A 203 5.42 -11.97 -3.64
N GLY A 204 6.25 -11.03 -3.23
CA GLY A 204 7.60 -11.26 -2.73
C GLY A 204 8.68 -10.58 -3.56
N LEU A 205 9.94 -10.73 -3.13
CA LEU A 205 11.12 -10.06 -3.69
C LEU A 205 12.14 -11.04 -4.31
N LEU A 206 11.78 -12.32 -4.46
CA LEU A 206 12.63 -13.27 -5.20
C LEU A 206 12.63 -12.88 -6.69
N PRO A 207 13.77 -12.92 -7.39
CA PRO A 207 13.89 -12.43 -8.78
C PRO A 207 12.83 -12.98 -9.73
N GLU A 208 12.58 -14.29 -9.70
CA GLU A 208 11.57 -14.96 -10.53
C GLU A 208 10.14 -14.53 -10.20
N VAL A 209 9.88 -14.17 -8.94
CA VAL A 209 8.58 -13.66 -8.47
C VAL A 209 8.38 -12.21 -8.90
N VAL A 210 9.44 -11.41 -8.87
CA VAL A 210 9.43 -10.01 -9.35
C VAL A 210 9.17 -9.98 -10.85
N GLU A 211 9.89 -10.77 -11.63
CA GLU A 211 9.71 -10.87 -13.09
C GLU A 211 8.29 -11.30 -13.47
N ASP A 212 7.76 -12.35 -12.83
CA ASP A 212 6.38 -12.80 -13.10
C ASP A 212 5.34 -11.76 -12.73
N ALA A 213 5.53 -11.05 -11.61
CA ALA A 213 4.62 -9.97 -11.22
C ALA A 213 4.59 -8.82 -12.27
N LEU A 214 5.75 -8.39 -12.76
CA LEU A 214 5.87 -7.39 -13.81
C LEU A 214 5.21 -7.85 -15.11
N ASN A 215 5.43 -9.11 -15.51
CA ASN A 215 4.81 -9.70 -16.69
C ASN A 215 3.29 -9.78 -16.58
N CYS A 216 2.76 -10.12 -15.39
CA CYS A 216 1.31 -10.10 -15.15
C CYS A 216 0.71 -8.70 -15.30
N ILE A 217 1.33 -7.68 -14.69
CA ILE A 217 0.86 -6.28 -14.80
C ILE A 217 0.92 -5.82 -16.26
N LYS A 218 2.00 -6.15 -16.98
CA LYS A 218 2.19 -5.82 -18.39
C LYS A 218 1.07 -6.42 -19.25
N ARG A 219 0.76 -7.71 -19.09
CA ARG A 219 -0.36 -8.35 -19.82
C ARG A 219 -1.69 -7.65 -19.56
N GLY A 220 -1.96 -7.25 -18.31
CA GLY A 220 -3.16 -6.47 -17.97
C GLY A 220 -3.21 -5.12 -18.64
N ALA A 221 -2.11 -4.37 -18.62
CA ALA A 221 -1.98 -3.07 -19.28
C ALA A 221 -2.19 -3.17 -20.79
N GLU A 222 -1.50 -4.11 -21.45
CA GLU A 222 -1.62 -4.36 -22.89
C GLU A 222 -3.05 -4.70 -23.32
N ARG A 223 -3.74 -5.55 -22.56
CA ARG A 223 -5.15 -5.91 -22.80
C ARG A 223 -6.09 -4.70 -22.73
N ALA A 224 -5.76 -3.72 -21.89
CA ALA A 224 -6.52 -2.48 -21.74
C ALA A 224 -6.00 -1.33 -22.64
N GLY A 225 -5.00 -1.56 -23.49
CA GLY A 225 -4.39 -0.53 -24.33
C GLY A 225 -3.64 0.55 -23.55
N ARG A 226 -3.13 0.22 -22.36
CA ARG A 226 -2.44 1.16 -21.47
C ARG A 226 -0.91 0.99 -21.54
N ASP A 227 -0.20 2.07 -21.34
CA ASP A 227 1.26 2.05 -21.24
C ASP A 227 1.71 1.50 -19.88
N PHE A 228 2.35 0.33 -19.87
CA PHE A 228 2.90 -0.31 -18.69
C PHE A 228 3.89 0.58 -17.92
N ASN A 229 4.65 1.44 -18.63
CA ASN A 229 5.64 2.32 -18.01
C ASN A 229 4.98 3.44 -17.19
N LYS A 230 3.74 3.78 -17.50
CA LYS A 230 2.94 4.77 -16.76
C LYS A 230 2.21 4.23 -15.55
N ILE A 231 2.38 2.97 -15.23
CA ILE A 231 1.81 2.36 -14.02
C ILE A 231 2.91 2.31 -12.96
N ASP A 232 2.66 2.92 -11.79
CA ASP A 232 3.56 2.79 -10.64
C ASP A 232 3.57 1.34 -10.14
N LYS A 233 4.77 0.80 -9.88
CA LYS A 233 4.95 -0.55 -9.35
C LYS A 233 5.66 -0.45 -8.00
N THR A 234 4.95 -0.76 -6.92
CA THR A 234 5.50 -0.69 -5.56
C THR A 234 5.35 -2.02 -4.84
N TRP A 235 6.46 -2.55 -4.35
CA TRP A 235 6.49 -3.80 -3.59
C TRP A 235 6.18 -3.56 -2.12
N PHE A 236 5.52 -4.53 -1.52
CA PHE A 236 5.15 -4.50 -0.11
C PHE A 236 6.00 -5.51 0.70
N PRO A 237 7.21 -5.17 1.13
CA PRO A 237 7.98 -5.99 2.05
C PRO A 237 7.59 -5.72 3.50
N TRP A 238 7.78 -6.73 4.34
CA TRP A 238 7.99 -6.52 5.77
C TRP A 238 9.43 -6.19 6.03
N VAL A 239 9.69 -5.36 7.03
CA VAL A 239 11.02 -4.84 7.31
C VAL A 239 11.32 -4.92 8.80
N ASN A 240 12.57 -5.21 9.14
CA ASN A 240 13.10 -5.03 10.48
C ASN A 240 14.62 -4.92 10.44
N VAL A 241 15.19 -3.95 11.16
CA VAL A 241 16.63 -3.81 11.36
C VAL A 241 16.95 -4.29 12.76
N ALA A 242 17.88 -5.25 12.88
CA ALA A 242 18.33 -5.81 14.15
C ALA A 242 19.83 -6.13 14.08
N ALA A 243 20.42 -6.69 15.12
CA ALA A 243 21.83 -7.03 15.14
C ALA A 243 22.20 -8.10 14.06
N ASN A 244 21.27 -9.01 13.78
CA ASN A 244 21.41 -10.08 12.79
C ASN A 244 20.06 -10.45 12.17
N LYS A 245 20.09 -11.32 11.14
CA LYS A 245 18.91 -11.74 10.38
C LYS A 245 17.93 -12.54 11.24
N GLU A 246 18.42 -13.40 12.11
CA GLU A 246 17.62 -14.29 12.96
C GLU A 246 16.76 -13.49 13.93
N GLU A 247 17.33 -12.50 14.60
CA GLU A 247 16.63 -11.57 15.47
C GLU A 247 15.59 -10.75 14.73
N ALA A 248 15.97 -10.22 13.55
CA ALA A 248 15.07 -9.45 12.71
C ALA A 248 13.85 -10.27 12.23
N ILE A 249 14.04 -11.55 11.90
CA ILE A 249 12.96 -12.49 11.55
C ILE A 249 12.04 -12.72 12.76
N GLU A 250 12.61 -12.96 13.94
CA GLU A 250 11.83 -13.20 15.15
C GLU A 250 10.89 -12.02 15.49
N ASN A 251 11.39 -10.81 15.31
CA ASN A 251 10.63 -9.58 15.53
C ASN A 251 9.40 -9.44 14.62
N ILE A 252 9.39 -10.05 13.42
CA ILE A 252 8.31 -9.91 12.42
C ILE A 252 7.59 -11.23 12.10
N LEU A 253 7.73 -12.28 12.89
CA LEU A 253 7.06 -13.57 12.65
C LEU A 253 5.55 -13.41 12.42
N HIS A 254 4.88 -12.55 13.20
CA HIS A 254 3.46 -12.25 13.04
C HIS A 254 3.12 -11.68 11.65
N SER A 255 4.00 -10.86 11.10
CA SER A 255 3.87 -10.27 9.76
C SER A 255 4.15 -11.30 8.67
N LEU A 256 5.19 -12.11 8.82
CA LEU A 256 5.51 -13.21 7.89
C LEU A 256 4.39 -14.24 7.79
N ALA A 257 3.71 -14.53 8.91
CA ALA A 257 2.52 -15.38 8.92
C ALA A 257 1.38 -14.82 8.05
N SER A 258 1.23 -13.50 7.98
CA SER A 258 0.30 -12.86 7.05
C SER A 258 0.70 -13.11 5.59
N GLY A 259 2.00 -13.12 5.27
CA GLY A 259 2.51 -13.50 3.96
C GLY A 259 2.16 -14.93 3.57
N ALA A 260 2.39 -15.88 4.48
CA ALA A 260 1.99 -17.27 4.28
C ALA A 260 0.49 -17.41 4.04
N LYS A 261 -0.35 -16.70 4.81
CA LYS A 261 -1.81 -16.65 4.61
C LYS A 261 -2.16 -16.16 3.19
N HIS A 262 -1.51 -15.11 2.69
CA HIS A 262 -1.75 -14.62 1.32
C HIS A 262 -1.30 -15.60 0.25
N LEU A 263 -0.24 -16.37 0.48
CA LEU A 263 0.16 -17.46 -0.41
C LEU A 263 -0.88 -18.58 -0.47
N GLY A 264 -1.45 -18.98 0.66
CA GLY A 264 -2.47 -20.03 0.75
C GLY A 264 -3.86 -19.59 0.28
N ARG A 265 -4.12 -18.28 0.16
CA ARG A 265 -5.45 -17.74 -0.15
C ARG A 265 -5.88 -18.08 -1.59
N PHE A 266 -7.10 -18.61 -1.76
CA PHE A 266 -7.76 -19.05 -3.01
C PHE A 266 -7.05 -20.23 -3.69
N THR A 267 -5.79 -20.09 -4.11
CA THR A 267 -4.99 -21.13 -4.75
C THR A 267 -3.50 -20.84 -4.53
N THR A 268 -2.73 -21.90 -4.41
CA THR A 268 -1.26 -21.87 -4.36
C THR A 268 -0.63 -21.91 -5.75
N LYS A 269 -1.42 -22.31 -6.77
CA LYS A 269 -0.95 -22.46 -8.16
C LYS A 269 -0.55 -21.10 -8.78
N GLY A 270 0.61 -21.08 -9.44
CA GLY A 270 1.14 -19.89 -10.12
C GLY A 270 1.69 -18.83 -9.16
N LYS A 271 2.03 -19.22 -7.93
CA LYS A 271 2.62 -18.32 -6.93
C LYS A 271 4.09 -18.64 -6.61
N HIS A 272 4.76 -19.46 -7.41
CA HIS A 272 6.16 -19.83 -7.21
C HIS A 272 6.46 -20.33 -5.79
N ILE A 273 5.60 -21.20 -5.25
CA ILE A 273 5.82 -21.86 -3.96
C ILE A 273 6.51 -23.19 -4.21
N PRO A 274 7.64 -23.49 -3.56
CA PRO A 274 8.26 -24.82 -3.65
C PRO A 274 7.26 -25.92 -3.29
N GLU A 275 7.21 -27.01 -4.07
CA GLU A 275 6.20 -28.07 -3.89
C GLU A 275 6.17 -28.64 -2.46
N SER A 276 7.34 -28.81 -1.83
CA SER A 276 7.45 -29.25 -0.43
C SER A 276 6.83 -28.30 0.58
N MET A 277 6.67 -27.02 0.24
CA MET A 277 6.11 -26.01 1.14
C MET A 277 4.61 -25.78 0.93
N VAL A 278 4.04 -26.21 -0.19
CA VAL A 278 2.61 -26.03 -0.49
C VAL A 278 1.72 -26.53 0.64
N PRO A 279 1.84 -27.78 1.14
CA PRO A 279 0.98 -28.27 2.21
C PRO A 279 1.11 -27.47 3.52
N LEU A 280 2.33 -26.96 3.80
CA LEU A 280 2.59 -26.15 5.01
C LEU A 280 1.93 -24.78 4.90
N ILE A 281 1.98 -24.15 3.73
CA ILE A 281 1.31 -22.87 3.45
C ILE A 281 -0.22 -23.01 3.51
N GLU A 282 -0.78 -24.08 2.95
CA GLU A 282 -2.22 -24.38 3.04
C GLU A 282 -2.65 -24.58 4.49
N LYS A 283 -1.83 -25.27 5.30
CA LYS A 283 -2.07 -25.44 6.72
C LYS A 283 -2.06 -24.09 7.46
N VAL A 284 -1.10 -23.20 7.19
CA VAL A 284 -1.09 -21.84 7.78
C VAL A 284 -2.38 -21.10 7.43
N TYR A 285 -2.85 -21.16 6.17
CA TYR A 285 -4.09 -20.51 5.77
C TYR A 285 -5.32 -21.06 6.50
N ALA A 286 -5.40 -22.38 6.67
CA ALA A 286 -6.52 -23.03 7.34
C ALA A 286 -6.59 -22.74 8.86
N GLU A 287 -5.43 -22.57 9.51
CA GLU A 287 -5.32 -22.34 10.95
C GLU A 287 -5.12 -20.87 11.32
N TYR A 288 -5.13 -19.93 10.34
CA TYR A 288 -4.86 -18.52 10.57
C TYR A 288 -5.95 -17.85 11.42
N LYS A 289 -5.54 -17.21 12.51
CA LYS A 289 -6.41 -16.47 13.44
C LYS A 289 -6.48 -15.00 13.02
N PHE A 290 -7.58 -14.60 12.39
CA PHE A 290 -7.77 -13.23 11.88
C PHE A 290 -7.85 -12.17 12.99
N GLU A 291 -8.39 -12.53 14.14
CA GLU A 291 -8.47 -11.67 15.32
C GLU A 291 -7.11 -11.32 15.93
N GLN A 292 -6.09 -12.10 15.60
CA GLN A 292 -4.70 -11.87 16.01
C GLN A 292 -3.85 -11.24 14.88
N HIS A 293 -4.48 -10.75 13.83
CA HIS A 293 -3.77 -10.20 12.68
C HIS A 293 -2.84 -9.04 13.08
N GLN A 294 -1.56 -9.12 12.70
CA GLN A 294 -0.51 -8.13 12.96
C GLN A 294 -0.23 -7.83 14.45
N ILE A 295 -0.59 -8.71 15.36
CA ILE A 295 -0.25 -8.59 16.78
C ILE A 295 1.11 -9.28 17.04
N PRO A 296 2.14 -8.58 17.53
CA PRO A 296 3.43 -9.19 17.86
C PRO A 296 3.29 -10.36 18.87
N GLY A 297 4.06 -11.44 18.65
CA GLY A 297 4.06 -12.63 19.53
C GLY A 297 2.82 -13.52 19.43
N ASN A 298 1.98 -13.31 18.41
CA ASN A 298 0.73 -14.05 18.19
C ASN A 298 0.93 -15.55 17.86
N ASP A 299 -0.17 -16.30 17.88
CA ASP A 299 -0.15 -17.74 17.55
C ASP A 299 0.16 -18.00 16.07
N ASN A 300 -0.19 -17.07 15.18
CA ASN A 300 0.11 -17.19 13.75
C ASN A 300 1.64 -17.21 13.50
N GLY A 301 2.39 -16.32 14.18
CA GLY A 301 3.86 -16.31 14.14
C GLY A 301 4.48 -17.57 14.72
N LYS A 302 3.95 -18.06 15.86
CA LYS A 302 4.39 -19.34 16.46
C LYS A 302 4.15 -20.52 15.51
N LEU A 303 3.04 -20.51 14.78
CA LEU A 303 2.69 -21.57 13.84
C LEU A 303 3.71 -21.65 12.68
N ILE A 304 4.04 -20.54 12.03
CA ILE A 304 5.03 -20.55 10.93
C ILE A 304 6.43 -20.95 11.42
N LYS A 305 6.81 -20.54 12.63
CA LYS A 305 8.07 -20.95 13.26
C LYS A 305 8.09 -22.47 13.50
N LYS A 306 7.02 -23.03 14.07
CA LYS A 306 6.86 -24.49 14.30
C LYS A 306 6.91 -25.28 13.00
N LEU A 307 6.41 -24.74 11.89
CA LEU A 307 6.40 -25.39 10.59
C LEU A 307 7.71 -25.20 9.80
N GLY A 308 8.70 -24.48 10.34
CA GLY A 308 9.98 -24.24 9.67
C GLY A 308 9.87 -23.30 8.46
N LEU A 309 8.84 -22.46 8.39
CA LEU A 309 8.57 -21.57 7.25
C LEU A 309 9.22 -20.18 7.39
N ALA A 310 9.73 -19.82 8.58
CA ALA A 310 10.11 -18.43 8.89
C ALA A 310 11.21 -17.90 7.93
N GLU A 311 12.27 -18.67 7.67
CA GLU A 311 13.35 -18.25 6.76
C GLU A 311 12.86 -18.09 5.32
N TYR A 312 12.17 -19.10 4.78
CA TYR A 312 11.62 -19.02 3.42
C TYR A 312 10.72 -17.80 3.24
N LEU A 313 9.84 -17.53 4.21
CA LEU A 313 8.95 -16.37 4.16
C LEU A 313 9.71 -15.06 4.28
N ALA A 314 10.77 -15.01 5.11
CA ALA A 314 11.63 -13.85 5.23
C ALA A 314 12.39 -13.58 3.93
N ASP A 315 13.04 -14.59 3.35
CA ASP A 315 13.78 -14.45 2.08
C ASP A 315 12.89 -13.99 0.94
N ARG A 316 11.64 -14.47 0.93
CA ARG A 316 10.67 -14.12 -0.09
C ARG A 316 10.06 -12.74 0.10
N PHE A 317 9.70 -12.36 1.33
CA PHE A 317 8.82 -11.21 1.58
C PHE A 317 9.46 -10.08 2.38
N ALA A 318 10.63 -10.29 2.96
CA ALA A 318 11.16 -9.33 3.92
C ALA A 318 12.52 -8.74 3.51
N ILE A 319 12.78 -7.55 4.06
CA ILE A 319 14.09 -6.92 4.09
C ILE A 319 14.49 -6.85 5.55
N VAL A 320 15.33 -7.77 5.99
CA VAL A 320 15.65 -8.03 7.40
C VAL A 320 17.14 -8.31 7.62
N GLY A 321 17.64 -7.97 8.79
CA GLY A 321 19.04 -8.14 9.19
C GLY A 321 19.61 -6.85 9.76
N ASN A 322 20.93 -6.71 9.76
CA ASN A 322 21.53 -5.42 10.04
C ASN A 322 21.35 -4.45 8.86
N SER A 323 21.62 -3.17 9.07
CA SER A 323 21.36 -2.14 8.04
C SER A 323 22.11 -2.37 6.71
N LYS A 324 23.30 -3.02 6.75
CA LYS A 324 24.05 -3.38 5.53
C LYS A 324 23.36 -4.53 4.77
N ASP A 325 22.82 -5.53 5.48
CA ASP A 325 22.04 -6.61 4.89
C ASP A 325 20.76 -6.05 4.25
N CYS A 326 20.10 -5.11 4.92
CA CYS A 326 18.92 -4.44 4.39
C CYS A 326 19.23 -3.66 3.11
N ALA A 327 20.29 -2.85 3.10
CA ALA A 327 20.72 -2.09 1.91
C ALA A 327 21.07 -3.02 0.74
N ARG A 328 21.81 -4.11 1.00
CA ARG A 328 22.15 -5.13 -0.01
C ARG A 328 20.87 -5.78 -0.58
N LYS A 329 19.92 -6.19 0.26
CA LYS A 329 18.66 -6.80 -0.18
C LYS A 329 17.80 -5.84 -1.01
N VAL A 330 17.78 -4.55 -0.66
CA VAL A 330 17.14 -3.50 -1.46
C VAL A 330 17.78 -3.39 -2.85
N ALA A 331 19.12 -3.35 -2.92
CA ALA A 331 19.84 -3.26 -4.19
C ALA A 331 19.57 -4.51 -5.08
N GLU A 332 19.67 -5.72 -4.53
CA GLU A 332 19.36 -6.98 -5.22
C GLU A 332 17.92 -6.98 -5.78
N ALA A 333 16.94 -6.54 -4.98
CA ALA A 333 15.56 -6.45 -5.41
C ALA A 333 15.37 -5.39 -6.51
N ALA A 334 16.08 -4.26 -6.42
CA ALA A 334 16.04 -3.21 -7.42
C ALA A 334 16.66 -3.64 -8.76
N GLU A 335 17.74 -4.43 -8.74
CA GLU A 335 18.33 -5.07 -9.93
C GLU A 335 17.35 -6.05 -10.60
N ALA A 336 16.56 -6.78 -9.83
CA ALA A 336 15.51 -7.65 -10.33
C ALA A 336 14.28 -6.88 -10.86
N GLY A 337 14.21 -5.54 -10.68
CA GLY A 337 13.13 -4.69 -11.15
C GLY A 337 12.20 -4.16 -10.05
N ALA A 338 12.39 -4.56 -8.78
CA ALA A 338 11.63 -4.05 -7.65
C ALA A 338 12.29 -2.78 -7.09
N ARG A 339 11.99 -1.63 -7.68
CA ARG A 339 12.67 -0.36 -7.35
C ARG A 339 11.92 0.52 -6.33
N HIS A 340 10.65 0.29 -6.08
CA HIS A 340 9.86 1.08 -5.15
C HIS A 340 9.28 0.16 -4.07
N PHE A 341 9.41 0.57 -2.80
CA PHE A 341 9.05 -0.24 -1.65
C PHE A 341 8.06 0.50 -0.77
N TRP A 342 6.89 -0.09 -0.57
CA TRP A 342 5.90 0.40 0.38
C TRP A 342 5.89 -0.50 1.62
N MET A 343 6.75 -0.19 2.56
CA MET A 343 7.08 -1.03 3.71
C MET A 343 5.99 -1.02 4.78
N SER A 344 5.86 -2.13 5.49
CA SER A 344 4.98 -2.26 6.64
C SER A 344 5.79 -2.17 7.93
N VAL A 345 5.49 -1.18 8.77
CA VAL A 345 6.17 -0.90 10.03
C VAL A 345 5.21 -1.16 11.19
N HIS A 346 5.19 -2.41 11.69
CA HIS A 346 4.23 -2.88 12.69
C HIS A 346 4.90 -3.23 14.04
N PHE A 347 5.97 -2.52 14.41
CA PHE A 347 6.70 -2.68 15.67
C PHE A 347 6.75 -1.34 16.43
N PRO A 348 7.11 -1.33 17.75
CA PRO A 348 7.03 -0.13 18.59
C PRO A 348 7.90 1.04 18.09
N ASP A 349 9.19 0.83 17.88
CA ASP A 349 10.20 1.88 17.67
C ASP A 349 10.23 2.39 16.22
N LYS A 350 9.06 2.84 15.72
CA LYS A 350 8.84 3.25 14.32
C LYS A 350 9.68 4.45 13.92
N GLU A 351 9.82 5.42 14.81
CA GLU A 351 10.56 6.66 14.52
C GLU A 351 12.05 6.39 14.39
N ASP A 352 12.62 5.64 15.32
CA ASP A 352 14.04 5.28 15.30
C ASP A 352 14.36 4.42 14.07
N PHE A 353 13.48 3.47 13.75
CA PHE A 353 13.57 2.70 12.52
C PHE A 353 13.58 3.60 11.28
N MET A 354 12.65 4.55 11.15
CA MET A 354 12.57 5.43 9.96
C MET A 354 13.81 6.32 9.82
N ARG A 355 14.33 6.84 10.93
CA ARG A 355 15.58 7.63 10.94
C ARG A 355 16.79 6.76 10.56
N GLU A 356 16.92 5.57 11.15
CA GLU A 356 18.00 4.63 10.81
C GLU A 356 17.91 4.16 9.37
N TRP A 357 16.72 3.85 8.87
CA TRP A 357 16.49 3.46 7.49
C TRP A 357 16.92 4.55 6.51
N ASN A 358 16.59 5.80 6.78
CA ASN A 358 17.07 6.92 5.98
C ASN A 358 18.60 6.98 5.96
N GLU A 359 19.24 7.01 7.13
CA GLU A 359 20.68 7.21 7.24
C GLU A 359 21.49 6.05 6.65
N LYS A 360 21.05 4.83 6.84
CA LYS A 360 21.85 3.63 6.54
C LYS A 360 21.37 2.82 5.33
N VAL A 361 20.14 3.02 4.87
CA VAL A 361 19.61 2.32 3.69
C VAL A 361 19.33 3.30 2.57
N ILE A 362 18.42 4.27 2.74
CA ILE A 362 18.04 5.20 1.64
C ILE A 362 19.26 5.91 1.07
N LYS A 363 20.11 6.49 1.93
CA LYS A 363 21.34 7.20 1.50
C LYS A 363 22.40 6.28 0.89
N THR A 364 22.35 4.99 1.18
CA THR A 364 23.32 4.01 0.65
C THR A 364 22.94 3.55 -0.76
N VAL A 365 21.64 3.42 -1.05
CA VAL A 365 21.15 2.85 -2.32
C VAL A 365 20.75 3.93 -3.35
N ASN A 366 20.75 5.21 -3.00
CA ASN A 366 20.46 6.38 -3.83
C ASN A 366 21.62 7.35 -3.94
#